data_0537fd33575db266d059c35521ea7409
#
_entry.id   0537fd33575db266d059c35521ea7409
#
_cell.length_a   1.000
_cell.length_b   1.000
_cell.length_c   1.000
_cell.angle_alpha   90.00
_cell.angle_beta   90.00
_cell.angle_gamma   90.00
#
_symmetry.space_group_name_H-M   'P 1'
#
loop_
_entity.id
_entity.type
_entity.pdbx_description
1 polymer ?
#
loop_
_entity_poly.entity_id
_entity_poly.type
_entity_poly.pdbx_seq_one_letter_code
_entity_poly.pdbx_strand_id
1 'polypeptide(L)'
;MFVNAEIALKTFSPAIIPELQQENDLTQEYEKLLASAQIPFEGKVYTLSQLSPFKTCADDEKRLAAWKAEGQWYKDNQAKFDELYDKLVKLRDAMGKKLGYEGYTTLGYYRMGRNCYTKDDVEKFREAVVKYLVPVADKVYREQARRLGKQYPMSFADNALEFRSGNPRPAGTPDDILAQGMKFYSELSPETKEFFETMLRDELLDVLSTEGKQAGGYCTSIMDYQVPFIFANFNGTQHDVEVVTHEAGHAFEAWTNRKRIPIDYIWPSMEACEVHSMSMEFFAEPWADGFFGPDAKKFLYSHLSGALTFIPYGTMVDHFQHVVYAVSYTHLRAHETLSDL
;
A
#
# COMPACT_ATOMS: atom_id res chain seq x y z
N MET A 1 3.57 -5.66 -25.81
CA MET A 1 3.20 -4.41 -26.46
C MET A 1 1.85 -4.51 -27.20
N PHE A 2 1.68 -5.23 -28.32
CA PHE A 2 0.40 -5.25 -29.07
C PHE A 2 -0.81 -5.70 -28.23
N VAL A 3 -0.67 -6.72 -27.39
CA VAL A 3 -1.74 -7.18 -26.50
C VAL A 3 -2.13 -6.09 -25.51
N ASN A 4 -1.17 -5.37 -24.94
CA ASN A 4 -1.46 -4.26 -24.01
C ASN A 4 -2.14 -3.08 -24.73
N ALA A 5 -1.71 -2.76 -25.96
CA ALA A 5 -2.36 -1.74 -26.77
C ALA A 5 -3.81 -2.13 -27.12
N GLU A 6 -4.05 -3.40 -27.46
CA GLU A 6 -5.39 -3.92 -27.70
C GLU A 6 -6.28 -3.84 -26.45
N ILE A 7 -5.72 -4.17 -25.28
CA ILE A 7 -6.42 -4.03 -24.00
C ILE A 7 -6.73 -2.55 -23.70
N ALA A 8 -5.77 -1.64 -23.92
CA ALA A 8 -5.99 -0.21 -23.73
C ALA A 8 -7.17 0.31 -24.58
N LEU A 9 -7.32 -0.17 -25.83
CA LEU A 9 -8.47 0.16 -26.65
C LEU A 9 -9.81 -0.35 -26.09
N LYS A 10 -9.79 -1.42 -25.31
CA LYS A 10 -10.98 -2.00 -24.65
C LYS A 10 -11.38 -1.23 -23.37
N THR A 11 -10.53 -0.35 -22.86
CA THR A 11 -10.78 0.41 -21.62
C THR A 11 -11.35 1.80 -21.86
N PHE A 12 -11.38 2.27 -23.11
CA PHE A 12 -11.73 3.65 -23.42
C PHE A 12 -12.72 3.75 -24.59
N SER A 13 -13.66 4.67 -24.44
CA SER A 13 -14.50 5.22 -25.50
C SER A 13 -14.85 6.65 -25.16
N PRO A 14 -15.04 7.55 -26.15
CA PRO A 14 -15.57 8.89 -25.90
C PRO A 14 -16.90 8.89 -25.12
N ALA A 15 -17.67 7.80 -25.20
CA ALA A 15 -18.95 7.65 -24.50
C ALA A 15 -18.83 7.64 -22.96
N ILE A 16 -17.65 7.33 -22.41
CA ILE A 16 -17.43 7.28 -20.96
C ILE A 16 -16.60 8.47 -20.43
N ILE A 17 -16.27 9.46 -21.25
CA ILE A 17 -15.49 10.63 -20.79
C ILE A 17 -16.15 11.33 -19.59
N PRO A 18 -17.50 11.57 -19.58
CA PRO A 18 -18.12 12.19 -18.41
C PRO A 18 -17.95 11.37 -17.13
N GLU A 19 -18.05 10.04 -17.22
CA GLU A 19 -17.86 9.15 -16.09
C GLU A 19 -16.41 9.11 -15.60
N LEU A 20 -15.44 9.14 -16.51
CA LEU A 20 -14.02 9.23 -16.15
C LEU A 20 -13.69 10.53 -15.40
N GLN A 21 -14.29 11.65 -15.83
CA GLN A 21 -14.16 12.93 -15.12
C GLN A 21 -14.76 12.84 -13.71
N GLN A 22 -15.97 12.30 -13.61
CA GLN A 22 -16.64 12.13 -12.33
C GLN A 22 -15.91 11.15 -11.42
N GLU A 23 -15.34 10.07 -11.95
CA GLU A 23 -14.51 9.13 -11.18
C GLU A 23 -13.30 9.86 -10.57
N ASN A 24 -12.63 10.68 -11.38
CA ASN A 24 -11.49 11.46 -10.91
C ASN A 24 -11.88 12.44 -9.79
N ASP A 25 -13.00 13.15 -9.93
CA ASP A 25 -13.51 14.07 -8.91
C ASP A 25 -13.83 13.32 -7.59
N LEU A 26 -14.51 12.19 -7.66
CA LEU A 26 -14.85 11.37 -6.49
C LEU A 26 -13.61 10.78 -5.81
N THR A 27 -12.62 10.36 -6.58
CA THR A 27 -11.34 9.86 -6.05
C THR A 27 -10.59 10.98 -5.33
N GLN A 28 -10.54 12.18 -5.91
CA GLN A 28 -9.95 13.34 -5.24
C GLN A 28 -10.69 13.74 -3.96
N GLU A 29 -12.03 13.64 -3.93
CA GLU A 29 -12.80 13.88 -2.70
C GLU A 29 -12.43 12.88 -1.61
N TYR A 30 -12.27 11.60 -1.96
CA TYR A 30 -11.83 10.56 -1.02
C TYR A 30 -10.43 10.84 -0.46
N GLU A 31 -9.49 11.17 -1.33
CA GLU A 31 -8.11 11.51 -0.93
C GLU A 31 -8.05 12.75 -0.04
N LYS A 32 -8.81 13.80 -0.38
CA LYS A 32 -8.92 15.02 0.44
C LYS A 32 -9.53 14.72 1.81
N LEU A 33 -10.55 13.84 1.86
CA LEU A 33 -11.15 13.43 3.13
C LEU A 33 -10.10 12.77 4.04
N LEU A 34 -9.32 11.82 3.53
CA LEU A 34 -8.24 11.19 4.29
C LEU A 34 -7.14 12.18 4.70
N ALA A 35 -6.73 13.08 3.80
CA ALA A 35 -5.72 14.10 4.08
C ALA A 35 -6.19 15.14 5.12
N SER A 36 -7.50 15.35 5.23
CA SER A 36 -8.09 16.27 6.20
C SER A 36 -8.16 15.73 7.63
N ALA A 37 -7.72 14.48 7.87
CA ALA A 37 -7.83 13.85 9.17
C ALA A 37 -7.08 14.64 10.26
N GLN A 38 -7.83 15.08 11.27
CA GLN A 38 -7.34 15.74 12.47
C GLN A 38 -7.85 14.95 13.67
N ILE A 39 -7.00 14.11 14.23
CA ILE A 39 -7.35 13.16 15.29
C ILE A 39 -6.79 13.66 16.63
N PRO A 40 -7.65 14.12 17.54
CA PRO A 40 -7.21 14.52 18.89
C PRO A 40 -6.74 13.30 19.68
N PHE A 41 -5.49 13.35 20.17
CA PHE A 41 -4.92 12.30 20.98
C PHE A 41 -3.86 12.87 21.94
N GLU A 42 -3.93 12.54 23.24
CA GLU A 42 -2.99 13.00 24.28
C GLU A 42 -2.69 14.52 24.23
N GLY A 43 -3.73 15.34 24.03
CA GLY A 43 -3.64 16.80 24.05
C GLY A 43 -3.02 17.43 22.79
N LYS A 44 -2.79 16.64 21.74
CA LYS A 44 -2.34 17.09 20.42
C LYS A 44 -3.30 16.62 19.33
N VAL A 45 -3.12 17.12 18.13
CA VAL A 45 -3.85 16.71 16.93
C VAL A 45 -2.87 16.02 15.98
N TYR A 46 -3.28 14.89 15.42
CA TYR A 46 -2.45 14.06 14.55
C TYR A 46 -3.18 13.77 13.24
N THR A 47 -2.43 13.63 12.16
CA THR A 47 -2.91 12.98 10.93
C THR A 47 -2.96 11.47 11.13
N LEU A 48 -3.59 10.76 10.18
CA LEU A 48 -3.61 9.28 10.17
C LEU A 48 -2.19 8.69 10.25
N SER A 49 -1.25 9.21 9.45
CA SER A 49 0.14 8.75 9.43
C SER A 49 0.87 9.03 10.75
N GLN A 50 0.68 10.22 11.31
CA GLN A 50 1.32 10.62 12.57
C GLN A 50 0.79 9.85 13.79
N LEU A 51 -0.43 9.30 13.72
CA LEU A 51 -0.99 8.49 14.82
C LEU A 51 -0.42 7.06 14.86
N SER A 52 0.10 6.55 13.74
CA SER A 52 0.54 5.16 13.59
C SER A 52 1.56 4.68 14.64
N PRO A 53 2.56 5.46 15.09
CA PRO A 53 3.48 5.03 16.14
C PRO A 53 2.81 4.66 17.47
N PHE A 54 1.68 5.29 17.78
CA PHE A 54 0.92 5.00 19.01
C PHE A 54 0.10 3.71 18.86
N LYS A 55 -0.32 3.38 17.64
CA LYS A 55 -1.08 2.15 17.33
C LYS A 55 -0.24 0.88 17.38
N THR A 56 1.10 1.01 17.41
CA THR A 56 2.06 -0.09 17.49
C THR A 56 2.95 -0.03 18.72
N CYS A 57 2.65 0.84 19.69
CA CYS A 57 3.43 0.96 20.90
C CYS A 57 3.19 -0.20 21.90
N ALA A 58 4.18 -0.42 22.78
CA ALA A 58 4.16 -1.52 23.76
C ALA A 58 3.09 -1.33 24.87
N ASP A 59 2.67 -0.10 25.13
CA ASP A 59 1.65 0.23 26.13
C ASP A 59 0.25 -0.15 25.62
N ASP A 60 -0.37 -1.13 26.25
CA ASP A 60 -1.67 -1.69 25.84
C ASP A 60 -2.79 -0.66 25.91
N GLU A 61 -2.83 0.19 26.95
CA GLU A 61 -3.88 1.20 27.15
C GLU A 61 -3.74 2.32 26.11
N LYS A 62 -2.52 2.81 25.94
CA LYS A 62 -2.18 3.84 24.95
C LYS A 62 -2.45 3.36 23.53
N ARG A 63 -2.05 2.14 23.21
CA ARG A 63 -2.28 1.53 21.90
C ARG A 63 -3.77 1.42 21.60
N LEU A 64 -4.56 0.90 22.56
CA LEU A 64 -6.02 0.79 22.39
C LEU A 64 -6.68 2.16 22.27
N ALA A 65 -6.22 3.15 23.04
CA ALA A 65 -6.73 4.53 22.97
C ALA A 65 -6.46 5.17 21.60
N ALA A 66 -5.26 4.96 21.01
CA ALA A 66 -4.95 5.44 19.68
C ALA A 66 -5.84 4.81 18.59
N TRP A 67 -6.05 3.49 18.64
CA TRP A 67 -6.98 2.80 17.74
C TRP A 67 -8.42 3.29 17.88
N LYS A 68 -8.88 3.56 19.12
CA LYS A 68 -10.22 4.14 19.34
C LYS A 68 -10.34 5.55 18.81
N ALA A 69 -9.31 6.38 18.96
CA ALA A 69 -9.31 7.76 18.44
C ALA A 69 -9.42 7.77 16.89
N GLU A 70 -8.64 6.93 16.21
CA GLU A 70 -8.76 6.77 14.77
C GLU A 70 -10.12 6.19 14.35
N GLY A 71 -10.58 5.16 15.02
CA GLY A 71 -11.89 4.54 14.77
C GLY A 71 -13.05 5.51 14.97
N GLN A 72 -12.93 6.43 15.95
CA GLN A 72 -13.93 7.49 16.15
C GLN A 72 -13.94 8.47 14.98
N TRP A 73 -12.77 8.88 14.47
CA TRP A 73 -12.69 9.75 13.31
C TRP A 73 -13.34 9.11 12.07
N TYR A 74 -13.07 7.82 11.79
CA TYR A 74 -13.74 7.11 10.71
C TYR A 74 -15.25 7.02 10.90
N LYS A 75 -15.70 6.77 12.15
CA LYS A 75 -17.13 6.71 12.48
C LYS A 75 -17.83 8.05 12.27
N ASP A 76 -17.17 9.14 12.64
CA ASP A 76 -17.71 10.51 12.46
C ASP A 76 -17.81 10.90 10.97
N ASN A 77 -17.00 10.30 10.11
CA ASN A 77 -16.98 10.51 8.66
C ASN A 77 -17.63 9.37 7.87
N GLN A 78 -18.20 8.35 8.52
CA GLN A 78 -18.72 7.15 7.90
C GLN A 78 -19.69 7.44 6.76
N ALA A 79 -20.67 8.32 7.00
CA ALA A 79 -21.66 8.65 5.99
C ALA A 79 -21.04 9.20 4.69
N LYS A 80 -19.93 9.96 4.80
CA LYS A 80 -19.22 10.48 3.63
C LYS A 80 -18.42 9.39 2.91
N PHE A 81 -17.78 8.49 3.64
CA PHE A 81 -17.10 7.33 3.05
C PHE A 81 -18.09 6.43 2.32
N ASP A 82 -19.22 6.10 2.95
CA ASP A 82 -20.26 5.26 2.36
C ASP A 82 -20.82 5.91 1.09
N GLU A 83 -21.09 7.22 1.10
CA GLU A 83 -21.56 7.97 -0.09
C GLU A 83 -20.54 7.92 -1.24
N LEU A 84 -19.26 8.18 -0.96
CA LEU A 84 -18.21 8.19 -1.98
C LEU A 84 -18.01 6.80 -2.57
N TYR A 85 -17.97 5.78 -1.72
CA TYR A 85 -17.81 4.39 -2.15
C TYR A 85 -18.97 3.93 -3.03
N ASP A 86 -20.21 4.18 -2.59
CA ASP A 86 -21.42 3.83 -3.36
C ASP A 86 -21.44 4.53 -4.74
N LYS A 87 -21.12 5.82 -4.78
CA LYS A 87 -21.02 6.56 -6.05
C LYS A 87 -19.95 5.98 -6.99
N LEU A 88 -18.74 5.68 -6.46
CA LEU A 88 -17.65 5.11 -7.25
C LEU A 88 -18.01 3.73 -7.82
N VAL A 89 -18.61 2.86 -7.01
CA VAL A 89 -19.02 1.52 -7.47
C VAL A 89 -20.08 1.62 -8.57
N LYS A 90 -21.12 2.46 -8.37
CA LYS A 90 -22.18 2.69 -9.38
C LYS A 90 -21.62 3.26 -10.68
N LEU A 91 -20.75 4.24 -10.56
CA LEU A 91 -20.14 4.90 -11.70
C LEU A 91 -19.28 3.93 -12.53
N ARG A 92 -18.46 3.13 -11.86
CA ARG A 92 -17.62 2.12 -12.51
C ARG A 92 -18.44 1.03 -13.19
N ASP A 93 -19.51 0.55 -12.54
CA ASP A 93 -20.43 -0.40 -13.15
C ASP A 93 -21.10 0.19 -14.42
N ALA A 94 -21.55 1.47 -14.35
CA ALA A 94 -22.10 2.16 -15.50
C ALA A 94 -21.09 2.31 -16.65
N MET A 95 -19.81 2.60 -16.36
CA MET A 95 -18.75 2.63 -17.37
C MET A 95 -18.58 1.28 -18.05
N GLY A 96 -18.54 0.19 -17.26
CA GLY A 96 -18.46 -1.16 -17.79
C GLY A 96 -19.60 -1.47 -18.76
N LYS A 97 -20.83 -1.18 -18.36
CA LYS A 97 -22.04 -1.37 -19.18
C LYS A 97 -22.05 -0.53 -20.45
N LYS A 98 -21.62 0.74 -20.37
CA LYS A 98 -21.49 1.62 -21.56
C LYS A 98 -20.49 1.11 -22.58
N LEU A 99 -19.44 0.42 -22.13
CA LEU A 99 -18.45 -0.22 -22.99
C LEU A 99 -18.88 -1.60 -23.51
N GLY A 100 -20.09 -2.07 -23.15
CA GLY A 100 -20.66 -3.34 -23.62
C GLY A 100 -20.31 -4.55 -22.75
N TYR A 101 -19.78 -4.35 -21.56
CA TYR A 101 -19.52 -5.40 -20.56
C TYR A 101 -20.75 -5.63 -19.67
N GLU A 102 -20.85 -6.79 -19.03
CA GLU A 102 -21.91 -7.08 -18.06
C GLU A 102 -21.88 -6.14 -16.84
N GLY A 103 -20.68 -5.68 -16.44
CA GLY A 103 -20.42 -4.78 -15.33
C GLY A 103 -18.96 -4.35 -15.29
N TYR A 104 -18.48 -3.91 -14.11
CA TYR A 104 -17.12 -3.38 -13.98
C TYR A 104 -16.00 -4.43 -13.97
N THR A 105 -16.25 -5.65 -13.53
CA THR A 105 -15.18 -6.66 -13.32
C THR A 105 -14.28 -6.82 -14.55
N THR A 106 -14.86 -7.00 -15.74
CA THR A 106 -14.09 -7.16 -16.99
C THR A 106 -13.32 -5.88 -17.34
N LEU A 107 -13.96 -4.73 -17.23
CA LEU A 107 -13.32 -3.44 -17.46
C LEU A 107 -12.18 -3.21 -16.47
N GLY A 108 -12.39 -3.53 -15.19
CA GLY A 108 -11.38 -3.42 -14.14
C GLY A 108 -10.15 -4.26 -14.43
N TYR A 109 -10.32 -5.50 -14.90
CA TYR A 109 -9.22 -6.36 -15.33
C TYR A 109 -8.41 -5.73 -16.47
N TYR A 110 -9.08 -5.21 -17.49
CA TYR A 110 -8.39 -4.52 -18.58
C TYR A 110 -7.70 -3.24 -18.13
N ARG A 111 -8.33 -2.44 -17.26
CA ARG A 111 -7.72 -1.21 -16.70
C ARG A 111 -6.48 -1.50 -15.86
N MET A 112 -6.40 -2.66 -15.23
CA MET A 112 -5.20 -3.15 -14.53
C MET A 112 -4.16 -3.82 -15.45
N GLY A 113 -4.40 -3.83 -16.78
CA GLY A 113 -3.48 -4.44 -17.73
C GLY A 113 -3.39 -5.96 -17.65
N ARG A 114 -4.36 -6.63 -17.00
CA ARG A 114 -4.38 -8.10 -16.86
C ARG A 114 -4.66 -8.75 -18.23
N ASN A 115 -3.63 -9.24 -18.88
CA ASN A 115 -3.67 -9.66 -20.28
C ASN A 115 -3.40 -11.15 -20.52
N CYS A 116 -2.94 -11.89 -19.49
CA CYS A 116 -2.52 -13.29 -19.62
C CYS A 116 -3.26 -14.27 -18.70
N TYR A 117 -4.21 -13.77 -17.90
CA TYR A 117 -5.05 -14.58 -17.02
C TYR A 117 -6.44 -13.94 -16.83
N THR A 118 -7.37 -14.72 -16.34
CA THR A 118 -8.78 -14.37 -16.18
C THR A 118 -9.18 -14.34 -14.70
N LYS A 119 -10.40 -13.90 -14.41
CA LYS A 119 -10.99 -13.98 -13.06
C LYS A 119 -11.02 -15.43 -12.52
N ASP A 120 -11.20 -16.42 -13.40
CA ASP A 120 -11.28 -17.83 -13.02
C ASP A 120 -9.89 -18.38 -12.61
N ASP A 121 -8.81 -17.85 -13.19
CA ASP A 121 -7.44 -18.16 -12.79
C ASP A 121 -7.12 -17.52 -11.44
N VAL A 122 -7.58 -16.30 -11.20
CA VAL A 122 -7.46 -15.62 -9.90
C VAL A 122 -8.26 -16.35 -8.81
N GLU A 123 -9.44 -16.90 -9.13
CA GLU A 123 -10.19 -17.74 -8.20
C GLU A 123 -9.39 -18.98 -7.76
N LYS A 124 -8.77 -19.69 -8.70
CA LYS A 124 -7.88 -20.83 -8.38
C LYS A 124 -6.68 -20.41 -7.52
N PHE A 125 -6.13 -19.22 -7.79
CA PHE A 125 -5.06 -18.66 -6.95
C PHE A 125 -5.55 -18.39 -5.53
N ARG A 126 -6.74 -17.76 -5.35
CA ARG A 126 -7.36 -17.57 -4.02
C ARG A 126 -7.55 -18.88 -3.28
N GLU A 127 -8.09 -19.91 -3.94
CA GLU A 127 -8.25 -21.24 -3.34
C GLU A 127 -6.91 -21.82 -2.88
N ALA A 128 -5.86 -21.66 -3.67
CA ALA A 128 -4.51 -22.10 -3.29
C ALA A 128 -3.98 -21.32 -2.09
N VAL A 129 -4.18 -20.00 -2.03
CA VAL A 129 -3.80 -19.17 -0.88
C VAL A 129 -4.54 -19.61 0.38
N VAL A 130 -5.86 -19.79 0.30
CA VAL A 130 -6.67 -20.27 1.44
C VAL A 130 -6.17 -21.64 1.92
N LYS A 131 -5.88 -22.55 1.00
CA LYS A 131 -5.47 -23.91 1.33
C LYS A 131 -4.06 -23.99 1.92
N TYR A 132 -3.11 -23.20 1.40
CA TYR A 132 -1.69 -23.42 1.69
C TYR A 132 -1.08 -22.28 2.52
N LEU A 133 -1.47 -21.03 2.32
CA LEU A 133 -0.85 -19.89 2.99
C LEU A 133 -1.61 -19.42 4.24
N VAL A 134 -2.94 -19.44 4.24
CA VAL A 134 -3.73 -19.09 5.43
C VAL A 134 -3.33 -19.93 6.65
N PRO A 135 -3.12 -21.27 6.56
CA PRO A 135 -2.63 -22.04 7.70
C PRO A 135 -1.22 -21.66 8.17
N VAL A 136 -0.39 -21.12 7.29
CA VAL A 136 0.94 -20.58 7.66
C VAL A 136 0.79 -19.26 8.39
N ALA A 137 -0.01 -18.33 7.86
CA ALA A 137 -0.31 -17.07 8.50
C ALA A 137 -0.94 -17.25 9.89
N ASP A 138 -1.87 -18.22 10.05
CA ASP A 138 -2.47 -18.56 11.34
C ASP A 138 -1.40 -18.99 12.36
N LYS A 139 -0.39 -19.76 11.95
CA LYS A 139 0.74 -20.13 12.83
C LYS A 139 1.57 -18.91 13.24
N VAL A 140 1.82 -17.99 12.31
CA VAL A 140 2.56 -16.72 12.59
C VAL A 140 1.79 -15.91 13.63
N TYR A 141 0.48 -15.73 13.47
CA TYR A 141 -0.36 -14.98 14.42
C TYR A 141 -0.49 -15.67 15.78
N ARG A 142 -0.57 -17.01 15.83
CA ARG A 142 -0.57 -17.75 17.10
C ARG A 142 0.75 -17.59 17.85
N GLU A 143 1.85 -17.64 17.13
CA GLU A 143 3.18 -17.41 17.71
C GLU A 143 3.36 -15.97 18.17
N GLN A 144 2.82 -14.99 17.44
CA GLN A 144 2.76 -13.59 17.86
C GLN A 144 1.96 -13.45 19.17
N ALA A 145 0.76 -14.02 19.25
CA ALA A 145 -0.07 -14.01 20.47
C ALA A 145 0.69 -14.63 21.66
N ARG A 146 1.33 -15.78 21.45
CA ARG A 146 2.15 -16.45 22.48
C ARG A 146 3.30 -15.56 22.95
N ARG A 147 4.03 -14.93 22.01
CA ARG A 147 5.15 -14.01 22.30
C ARG A 147 4.68 -12.79 23.09
N LEU A 148 3.52 -12.26 22.77
CA LEU A 148 2.91 -11.13 23.48
C LEU A 148 2.28 -11.52 24.81
N GLY A 149 2.00 -12.81 25.07
CA GLY A 149 1.22 -13.29 26.21
C GLY A 149 -0.27 -12.94 26.11
N LYS A 150 -0.78 -12.84 24.89
CA LYS A 150 -2.18 -12.56 24.57
C LYS A 150 -2.94 -13.84 24.22
N GLN A 151 -4.26 -13.78 24.37
CA GLN A 151 -5.13 -14.86 23.90
C GLN A 151 -5.26 -14.78 22.37
N TYR A 152 -5.31 -15.92 21.69
CA TYR A 152 -5.64 -16.01 20.26
C TYR A 152 -7.13 -16.40 20.07
N PRO A 153 -7.85 -15.80 19.11
CA PRO A 153 -7.42 -14.68 18.27
C PRO A 153 -7.22 -13.39 19.08
N MET A 154 -6.24 -12.57 18.67
CA MET A 154 -5.94 -11.32 19.31
C MET A 154 -6.98 -10.25 18.98
N SER A 155 -7.09 -9.22 19.83
CA SER A 155 -7.89 -8.04 19.51
C SER A 155 -7.26 -7.30 18.30
N PHE A 156 -8.07 -6.52 17.58
CA PHE A 156 -7.60 -5.71 16.46
C PHE A 156 -6.43 -4.79 16.87
N ALA A 157 -6.51 -4.17 18.04
CA ALA A 157 -5.45 -3.31 18.56
C ALA A 157 -4.17 -4.08 18.92
N ASP A 158 -4.29 -5.30 19.42
CA ASP A 158 -3.12 -6.13 19.78
C ASP A 158 -2.45 -6.76 18.56
N ASN A 159 -3.21 -6.99 17.48
CA ASN A 159 -2.68 -7.60 16.26
C ASN A 159 -1.61 -6.74 15.58
N ALA A 160 -1.64 -5.43 15.77
CA ALA A 160 -0.64 -4.50 15.24
C ALA A 160 0.70 -4.53 16.01
N LEU A 161 0.75 -5.15 17.22
CA LEU A 161 1.95 -5.24 18.03
C LEU A 161 2.62 -6.60 17.83
N GLU A 162 3.90 -6.62 17.46
CA GLU A 162 4.63 -7.88 17.23
C GLU A 162 5.52 -8.30 18.41
N PHE A 163 6.04 -7.36 19.15
CA PHE A 163 6.97 -7.60 20.28
C PHE A 163 6.53 -6.86 21.53
N ARG A 164 6.67 -7.50 22.71
CA ARG A 164 6.34 -6.88 24.01
C ARG A 164 7.06 -5.57 24.30
N SER A 165 8.28 -5.42 23.75
CA SER A 165 9.07 -4.18 23.87
C SER A 165 8.74 -3.12 22.81
N GLY A 166 7.70 -3.32 22.03
CA GLY A 166 7.33 -2.50 20.87
C GLY A 166 7.91 -3.03 19.56
N ASN A 167 7.28 -2.66 18.45
CA ASN A 167 7.75 -2.99 17.10
C ASN A 167 9.10 -2.34 16.82
N PRO A 168 9.89 -2.83 15.85
CA PRO A 168 11.17 -2.23 15.48
C PRO A 168 10.97 -0.77 15.04
N ARG A 169 11.94 0.06 15.42
CA ARG A 169 11.97 1.47 15.05
C ARG A 169 13.30 1.81 14.38
N PRO A 170 13.28 2.71 13.39
CA PRO A 170 14.53 3.22 12.82
C PRO A 170 15.42 3.83 13.89
N ALA A 171 16.73 3.69 13.72
CA ALA A 171 17.73 4.33 14.54
C ALA A 171 18.04 5.72 13.97
N GLY A 172 17.59 6.76 14.65
CA GLY A 172 17.87 8.15 14.27
C GLY A 172 16.69 8.91 13.64
N THR A 173 17.04 10.01 13.00
CA THR A 173 16.12 10.96 12.34
C THR A 173 15.84 10.54 10.89
N PRO A 174 14.88 11.18 10.20
CA PRO A 174 14.68 10.99 8.76
C PRO A 174 15.98 11.17 7.95
N ASP A 175 16.80 12.16 8.28
CA ASP A 175 18.10 12.39 7.60
C ASP A 175 19.08 11.24 7.84
N ASP A 176 19.08 10.65 9.04
CA ASP A 176 19.92 9.47 9.34
C ASP A 176 19.45 8.24 8.53
N ILE A 177 18.14 8.07 8.34
CA ILE A 177 17.58 7.00 7.50
C ILE A 177 18.01 7.18 6.05
N LEU A 178 17.91 8.41 5.51
CA LEU A 178 18.34 8.70 4.13
C LEU A 178 19.84 8.53 3.96
N ALA A 179 20.65 8.93 4.96
CA ALA A 179 22.10 8.72 4.95
C ALA A 179 22.46 7.23 4.97
N GLN A 180 21.72 6.43 5.72
CA GLN A 180 21.89 4.96 5.76
C GLN A 180 21.45 4.33 4.43
N GLY A 181 20.39 4.83 3.82
CA GLY A 181 19.98 4.49 2.45
C GLY A 181 21.10 4.77 1.45
N MET A 182 21.71 5.96 1.51
CA MET A 182 22.83 6.32 0.65
C MET A 182 24.03 5.35 0.82
N LYS A 183 24.34 4.94 2.05
CA LYS A 183 25.35 3.93 2.31
C LYS A 183 25.01 2.59 1.68
N PHE A 184 23.78 2.09 1.90
CA PHE A 184 23.27 0.85 1.31
C PHE A 184 23.40 0.84 -0.21
N TYR A 185 22.86 1.85 -0.88
CA TYR A 185 22.88 1.96 -2.35
C TYR A 185 24.29 2.13 -2.90
N SER A 186 25.21 2.78 -2.14
CA SER A 186 26.62 2.93 -2.55
C SER A 186 27.40 1.63 -2.46
N GLU A 187 27.07 0.79 -1.50
CA GLU A 187 27.74 -0.50 -1.28
C GLU A 187 27.14 -1.63 -2.13
N LEU A 188 25.88 -1.46 -2.59
CA LEU A 188 25.19 -2.46 -3.40
C LEU A 188 25.74 -2.52 -4.83
N SER A 189 25.82 -1.38 -5.54
CA SER A 189 26.45 -1.28 -6.87
C SER A 189 26.76 0.16 -7.26
N PRO A 190 27.65 0.37 -8.27
CA PRO A 190 27.89 1.71 -8.82
C PRO A 190 26.63 2.37 -9.41
N GLU A 191 25.74 1.58 -10.02
CA GLU A 191 24.50 2.06 -10.66
C GLU A 191 23.50 2.53 -9.60
N THR A 192 23.31 1.75 -8.53
CA THR A 192 22.42 2.12 -7.44
C THR A 192 22.95 3.32 -6.65
N LYS A 193 24.30 3.46 -6.55
CA LYS A 193 24.94 4.64 -5.98
C LYS A 193 24.60 5.90 -6.78
N GLU A 194 24.87 5.90 -8.09
CA GLU A 194 24.59 7.05 -8.99
C GLU A 194 23.11 7.44 -8.92
N PHE A 195 22.22 6.45 -8.93
CA PHE A 195 20.79 6.65 -8.83
C PHE A 195 20.43 7.37 -7.52
N PHE A 196 20.81 6.82 -6.36
CA PHE A 196 20.35 7.37 -5.08
C PHE A 196 21.04 8.70 -4.73
N GLU A 197 22.29 8.90 -5.16
CA GLU A 197 22.95 10.22 -5.12
C GLU A 197 22.15 11.27 -5.90
N THR A 198 21.63 10.90 -7.08
CA THR A 198 20.80 11.80 -7.88
C THR A 198 19.46 12.10 -7.21
N MET A 199 18.81 11.08 -6.62
CA MET A 199 17.56 11.28 -5.89
C MET A 199 17.72 12.31 -4.76
N LEU A 200 18.79 12.21 -3.98
CA LEU A 200 19.06 13.13 -2.88
C LEU A 200 19.49 14.51 -3.35
N ARG A 201 20.42 14.61 -4.32
CA ARG A 201 20.95 15.87 -4.85
C ARG A 201 19.87 16.72 -5.49
N ASP A 202 18.98 16.09 -6.26
CA ASP A 202 17.97 16.78 -7.05
C ASP A 202 16.61 16.87 -6.30
N GLU A 203 16.60 16.54 -4.99
CA GLU A 203 15.44 16.63 -4.09
C GLU A 203 14.20 15.87 -4.62
N LEU A 204 14.42 14.65 -5.15
CA LEU A 204 13.39 13.83 -5.76
C LEU A 204 12.62 12.94 -4.74
N LEU A 205 12.67 13.31 -3.46
CA LEU A 205 11.96 12.63 -2.37
C LEU A 205 11.25 13.66 -1.48
N ASP A 206 9.93 13.54 -1.37
CA ASP A 206 9.14 14.22 -0.34
C ASP A 206 8.66 13.21 0.69
N VAL A 207 9.44 13.01 1.75
CA VAL A 207 9.23 11.91 2.70
C VAL A 207 8.62 12.34 4.05
N LEU A 208 8.61 13.63 4.40
CA LEU A 208 8.15 14.07 5.71
C LEU A 208 6.62 14.13 5.79
N SER A 209 6.07 13.65 6.91
CA SER A 209 4.64 13.77 7.20
C SER A 209 4.30 15.18 7.67
N THR A 210 3.37 15.83 6.96
CA THR A 210 2.90 17.19 7.25
C THR A 210 1.38 17.26 7.28
N GLU A 211 0.83 18.29 7.93
CA GLU A 211 -0.61 18.54 7.93
C GLU A 211 -1.12 18.78 6.49
N GLY A 212 -2.26 18.20 6.14
CA GLY A 212 -2.86 18.30 4.82
C GLY A 212 -2.21 17.45 3.74
N LYS A 213 -1.14 16.72 4.07
CA LYS A 213 -0.49 15.77 3.14
C LYS A 213 -1.28 14.46 3.12
N GLN A 214 -1.52 13.93 1.91
CA GLN A 214 -2.18 12.64 1.72
C GLN A 214 -1.40 11.52 2.45
N ALA A 215 -2.12 10.62 3.15
CA ALA A 215 -1.51 9.45 3.78
C ALA A 215 -1.04 8.42 2.74
N GLY A 216 -0.06 7.62 3.11
CA GLY A 216 0.54 6.60 2.25
C GLY A 216 1.86 7.05 1.63
N GLY A 217 2.33 6.27 0.66
CA GLY A 217 3.53 6.51 -0.11
C GLY A 217 3.39 5.91 -1.51
N TYR A 218 4.14 6.45 -2.47
CA TYR A 218 4.23 5.92 -3.83
C TYR A 218 5.48 6.44 -4.53
N CYS A 219 5.89 5.71 -5.56
CA CYS A 219 6.84 6.19 -6.54
C CYS A 219 6.12 6.49 -7.86
N THR A 220 6.51 7.57 -8.52
CA THR A 220 6.05 7.95 -9.86
C THR A 220 7.21 8.40 -10.73
N SER A 221 6.98 8.60 -12.03
CA SER A 221 7.97 9.17 -12.96
C SER A 221 7.49 10.49 -13.54
N ILE A 222 8.40 11.46 -13.56
CA ILE A 222 8.19 12.72 -14.25
C ILE A 222 8.85 12.59 -15.63
N MET A 223 8.07 12.14 -16.62
CA MET A 223 8.56 11.66 -17.91
C MET A 223 9.39 12.69 -18.66
N ASP A 224 8.97 13.95 -18.69
CA ASP A 224 9.67 15.03 -19.42
C ASP A 224 11.06 15.31 -18.82
N TYR A 225 11.24 15.07 -17.54
CA TYR A 225 12.52 15.22 -16.85
C TYR A 225 13.31 13.91 -16.77
N GLN A 226 12.71 12.79 -17.15
CA GLN A 226 13.30 11.44 -17.08
C GLN A 226 13.81 11.08 -15.67
N VAL A 227 13.06 11.46 -14.64
CA VAL A 227 13.37 11.19 -13.24
C VAL A 227 12.20 10.53 -12.53
N PRO A 228 12.45 9.60 -11.60
CA PRO A 228 11.44 9.14 -10.65
C PRO A 228 11.28 10.18 -9.53
N PHE A 229 10.16 10.11 -8.82
CA PHE A 229 9.88 10.90 -7.62
C PHE A 229 9.20 10.02 -6.57
N ILE A 230 9.64 10.11 -5.31
CA ILE A 230 9.09 9.37 -4.18
C ILE A 230 8.31 10.33 -3.28
N PHE A 231 7.05 9.98 -3.02
CA PHE A 231 6.20 10.64 -2.04
C PHE A 231 5.95 9.68 -0.88
N ALA A 232 6.13 10.14 0.38
CA ALA A 232 5.93 9.30 1.55
C ALA A 232 5.57 10.14 2.81
N ASN A 233 5.39 9.46 3.94
CA ASN A 233 5.02 10.07 5.21
C ASN A 233 5.79 9.43 6.37
N PHE A 234 7.06 9.81 6.54
CA PHE A 234 7.87 9.34 7.66
C PHE A 234 7.25 9.70 8.99
N ASN A 235 7.17 8.74 9.88
CA ASN A 235 6.49 8.87 11.16
C ASN A 235 7.22 8.18 12.34
N GLY A 236 8.44 7.68 12.15
CA GLY A 236 9.25 7.01 13.17
C GLY A 236 8.89 5.53 13.37
N THR A 237 8.21 4.91 12.41
CA THR A 237 7.99 3.46 12.38
C THR A 237 8.94 2.76 11.41
N GLN A 238 8.99 1.43 11.43
CA GLN A 238 9.78 0.65 10.46
C GLN A 238 9.44 0.99 9.01
N HIS A 239 8.21 1.45 8.75
CA HIS A 239 7.75 1.85 7.42
C HIS A 239 8.61 2.94 6.78
N ASP A 240 9.25 3.81 7.56
CA ASP A 240 10.15 4.83 7.03
C ASP A 240 11.34 4.20 6.30
N VAL A 241 11.86 3.08 6.80
CA VAL A 241 12.94 2.32 6.14
C VAL A 241 12.41 1.52 4.96
N GLU A 242 11.23 0.92 5.09
CA GLU A 242 10.56 0.22 3.99
C GLU A 242 10.35 1.16 2.79
N VAL A 243 9.97 2.42 3.01
CA VAL A 243 9.89 3.43 1.94
C VAL A 243 11.25 3.62 1.24
N VAL A 244 12.35 3.75 1.99
CA VAL A 244 13.70 3.95 1.41
C VAL A 244 14.16 2.73 0.60
N THR A 245 13.66 1.56 0.90
CA THR A 245 14.01 0.33 0.19
C THR A 245 12.98 -0.03 -0.88
N HIS A 246 11.71 -0.03 -0.57
CA HIS A 246 10.62 -0.39 -1.48
C HIS A 246 10.39 0.65 -2.58
N GLU A 247 10.05 1.89 -2.19
CA GLU A 247 9.77 2.95 -3.18
C GLU A 247 11.01 3.30 -3.99
N ALA A 248 12.21 3.24 -3.39
CA ALA A 248 13.43 3.40 -4.14
C ALA A 248 13.75 2.19 -5.04
N GLY A 249 13.19 1.01 -4.77
CA GLY A 249 13.19 -0.13 -5.70
C GLY A 249 12.42 0.20 -6.97
N HIS A 250 11.21 0.74 -6.85
CA HIS A 250 10.43 1.27 -7.98
C HIS A 250 11.16 2.40 -8.71
N ALA A 251 11.71 3.34 -7.94
CA ALA A 251 12.44 4.47 -8.51
C ALA A 251 13.69 4.03 -9.27
N PHE A 252 14.41 3.01 -8.80
CA PHE A 252 15.58 2.47 -9.49
C PHE A 252 15.21 1.75 -10.78
N GLU A 253 14.10 1.02 -10.81
CA GLU A 253 13.57 0.43 -12.02
C GLU A 253 13.23 1.51 -13.06
N ALA A 254 12.44 2.52 -12.67
CA ALA A 254 12.08 3.63 -13.53
C ALA A 254 13.31 4.43 -14.01
N TRP A 255 14.29 4.69 -13.12
CA TRP A 255 15.55 5.32 -13.44
C TRP A 255 16.35 4.54 -14.50
N THR A 256 16.43 3.23 -14.36
CA THR A 256 17.15 2.35 -15.28
C THR A 256 16.50 2.33 -16.65
N ASN A 257 15.18 2.39 -16.70
CA ASN A 257 14.40 2.33 -17.95
C ASN A 257 14.05 3.70 -18.54
N ARG A 258 14.36 4.82 -17.87
CA ARG A 258 13.94 6.20 -18.21
C ARG A 258 14.21 6.66 -19.64
N LYS A 259 15.16 6.02 -20.33
CA LYS A 259 15.53 6.31 -21.73
C LYS A 259 15.02 5.30 -22.73
N ARG A 260 14.19 4.34 -22.32
CA ARG A 260 13.67 3.31 -23.22
C ARG A 260 12.65 3.90 -24.18
N ILE A 261 12.70 3.38 -25.42
CA ILE A 261 11.75 3.69 -26.48
C ILE A 261 11.21 2.36 -27.02
N PRO A 262 9.89 2.15 -27.15
CA PRO A 262 8.79 3.06 -26.74
C PRO A 262 8.67 3.27 -25.24
N ILE A 263 8.04 4.35 -24.85
CA ILE A 263 7.79 4.76 -23.47
C ILE A 263 7.01 3.70 -22.66
N ASP A 264 6.22 2.87 -23.34
CA ASP A 264 5.46 1.76 -22.75
C ASP A 264 6.35 0.68 -22.09
N TYR A 265 7.67 0.75 -22.26
CA TYR A 265 8.64 -0.17 -21.63
C TYR A 265 9.32 0.44 -20.39
N ILE A 266 8.94 1.64 -19.96
CA ILE A 266 9.52 2.26 -18.77
C ILE A 266 8.97 1.57 -17.50
N TRP A 267 7.66 1.26 -17.48
CA TRP A 267 7.03 0.59 -16.35
C TRP A 267 6.74 -0.89 -16.66
N PRO A 268 6.93 -1.78 -15.69
CA PRO A 268 6.55 -3.18 -15.82
C PRO A 268 5.03 -3.36 -15.79
N SER A 269 4.56 -4.59 -16.03
CA SER A 269 3.15 -4.94 -15.81
C SER A 269 2.82 -4.96 -14.31
N MET A 270 1.52 -4.86 -13.98
CA MET A 270 1.05 -4.90 -12.58
C MET A 270 1.54 -6.17 -11.84
N GLU A 271 1.66 -7.30 -12.54
CA GLU A 271 2.13 -8.58 -11.97
C GLU A 271 3.62 -8.55 -11.62
N ALA A 272 4.39 -7.67 -12.22
CA ALA A 272 5.85 -7.60 -12.04
C ALA A 272 6.30 -6.36 -11.27
N CYS A 273 5.41 -5.40 -11.00
CA CYS A 273 5.82 -4.12 -10.42
C CYS A 273 6.39 -4.26 -9.01
N GLU A 274 6.00 -5.27 -8.23
CA GLU A 274 6.52 -5.49 -6.88
C GLU A 274 7.73 -6.44 -6.84
N VAL A 275 8.17 -7.01 -7.97
CA VAL A 275 9.34 -7.90 -8.00
C VAL A 275 10.59 -7.13 -7.65
N HIS A 276 10.81 -5.95 -8.25
CA HIS A 276 11.99 -5.15 -8.00
C HIS A 276 11.93 -4.37 -6.67
N SER A 277 10.75 -3.88 -6.27
CA SER A 277 10.57 -3.15 -5.01
C SER A 277 10.76 -4.07 -3.80
N MET A 278 10.06 -5.19 -3.73
CA MET A 278 10.20 -6.16 -2.64
C MET A 278 11.59 -6.84 -2.66
N SER A 279 12.18 -7.08 -3.83
CA SER A 279 13.55 -7.60 -3.90
C SER A 279 14.56 -6.62 -3.30
N MET A 280 14.37 -5.31 -3.51
CA MET A 280 15.24 -4.28 -2.94
C MET A 280 15.18 -4.25 -1.41
N GLU A 281 13.99 -4.49 -0.82
CA GLU A 281 13.83 -4.63 0.62
C GLU A 281 14.69 -5.81 1.15
N PHE A 282 14.61 -6.98 0.49
CA PHE A 282 15.43 -8.14 0.88
C PHE A 282 16.93 -7.93 0.64
N PHE A 283 17.32 -7.23 -0.42
CA PHE A 283 18.72 -6.85 -0.63
C PHE A 283 19.27 -5.93 0.45
N ALA A 284 18.42 -5.13 1.10
CA ALA A 284 18.80 -4.25 2.18
C ALA A 284 18.99 -4.95 3.54
N GLU A 285 18.52 -6.19 3.72
CA GLU A 285 18.64 -6.92 5.01
C GLU A 285 20.04 -6.97 5.62
N PRO A 286 21.15 -7.14 4.84
CA PRO A 286 22.50 -7.07 5.41
C PRO A 286 22.87 -5.74 6.06
N TRP A 287 22.16 -4.66 5.73
CA TRP A 287 22.34 -3.33 6.32
C TRP A 287 21.32 -3.00 7.43
N ALA A 288 20.51 -3.97 7.85
CA ALA A 288 19.48 -3.77 8.87
C ALA A 288 20.05 -3.19 10.19
N ASP A 289 21.27 -3.57 10.59
CA ASP A 289 21.92 -3.00 11.78
C ASP A 289 22.15 -1.49 11.67
N GLY A 290 22.41 -0.99 10.48
CA GLY A 290 22.57 0.44 10.24
C GLY A 290 21.25 1.21 10.30
N PHE A 291 20.17 0.63 9.81
CA PHE A 291 18.84 1.24 9.82
C PHE A 291 18.15 1.14 11.19
N PHE A 292 18.29 0.03 11.90
CA PHE A 292 17.52 -0.28 13.09
C PHE A 292 18.33 -0.43 14.38
N GLY A 293 19.66 -0.43 14.29
CA GLY A 293 20.52 -0.63 15.47
C GLY A 293 20.12 -1.88 16.26
N PRO A 294 19.82 -1.75 17.57
CA PRO A 294 19.47 -2.90 18.41
C PRO A 294 18.16 -3.61 18.00
N ASP A 295 17.31 -2.96 17.21
CA ASP A 295 16.04 -3.54 16.74
C ASP A 295 16.17 -4.28 15.40
N ALA A 296 17.37 -4.38 14.80
CA ALA A 296 17.58 -5.02 13.50
C ALA A 296 17.02 -6.46 13.42
N LYS A 297 17.25 -7.28 14.45
CA LYS A 297 16.71 -8.65 14.48
C LYS A 297 15.18 -8.70 14.56
N LYS A 298 14.56 -7.73 15.22
CA LYS A 298 13.10 -7.62 15.24
C LYS A 298 12.58 -7.26 13.83
N PHE A 299 13.25 -6.30 13.18
CA PHE A 299 12.91 -5.90 11.81
C PHE A 299 12.97 -7.08 10.85
N LEU A 300 14.07 -7.83 10.80
CA LEU A 300 14.21 -9.00 9.93
C LEU A 300 13.09 -10.03 10.14
N TYR A 301 12.69 -10.24 11.39
CA TYR A 301 11.55 -11.12 11.69
C TYR A 301 10.21 -10.53 11.21
N SER A 302 9.97 -9.25 11.51
CA SER A 302 8.74 -8.53 11.09
C SER A 302 8.62 -8.49 9.58
N HIS A 303 9.69 -8.19 8.88
CA HIS A 303 9.72 -8.10 7.41
C HIS A 303 9.34 -9.44 6.77
N LEU A 304 10.01 -10.52 7.15
CA LEU A 304 9.68 -11.86 6.62
C LEU A 304 8.26 -12.31 7.00
N SER A 305 7.85 -12.06 8.25
CA SER A 305 6.48 -12.40 8.70
C SER A 305 5.44 -11.58 7.96
N GLY A 306 5.70 -10.29 7.74
CA GLY A 306 4.85 -9.38 6.98
C GLY A 306 4.66 -9.84 5.54
N ALA A 307 5.72 -10.23 4.85
CA ALA A 307 5.65 -10.78 3.49
C ALA A 307 4.72 -12.01 3.40
N LEU A 308 4.79 -12.91 4.39
CA LEU A 308 3.93 -14.11 4.44
C LEU A 308 2.47 -13.80 4.75
N THR A 309 2.20 -12.85 5.65
CA THR A 309 0.84 -12.51 6.08
C THR A 309 0.14 -11.55 5.14
N PHE A 310 0.90 -10.78 4.34
CA PHE A 310 0.34 -9.88 3.33
C PHE A 310 -0.41 -10.63 2.22
N ILE A 311 0.08 -11.78 1.77
CA ILE A 311 -0.51 -12.50 0.63
C ILE A 311 -1.98 -12.89 0.90
N PRO A 312 -2.36 -13.50 2.05
CA PRO A 312 -3.76 -13.71 2.39
C PRO A 312 -4.58 -12.41 2.43
N TYR A 313 -4.04 -11.34 2.99
CA TYR A 313 -4.71 -10.04 3.08
C TYR A 313 -4.97 -9.43 1.69
N GLY A 314 -3.95 -9.34 0.85
CA GLY A 314 -4.10 -8.81 -0.52
C GLY A 314 -5.06 -9.64 -1.37
N THR A 315 -5.03 -10.97 -1.19
CA THR A 315 -5.97 -11.89 -1.84
C THR A 315 -7.42 -11.68 -1.38
N MET A 316 -7.62 -11.39 -0.09
CA MET A 316 -8.94 -11.07 0.47
C MET A 316 -9.46 -9.74 -0.09
N VAL A 317 -8.62 -8.72 -0.23
CA VAL A 317 -8.99 -7.42 -0.83
C VAL A 317 -9.43 -7.60 -2.29
N ASP A 318 -8.72 -8.40 -3.09
CA ASP A 318 -9.13 -8.72 -4.46
C ASP A 318 -10.49 -9.46 -4.49
N HIS A 319 -10.67 -10.44 -3.61
CA HIS A 319 -11.95 -11.17 -3.48
C HIS A 319 -13.12 -10.24 -3.10
N PHE A 320 -12.89 -9.34 -2.15
CA PHE A 320 -13.89 -8.34 -1.78
C PHE A 320 -14.34 -7.50 -2.98
N GLN A 321 -13.42 -7.04 -3.82
CA GLN A 321 -13.77 -6.30 -5.04
C GLN A 321 -14.58 -7.16 -6.01
N HIS A 322 -14.27 -8.44 -6.17
CA HIS A 322 -15.08 -9.36 -6.99
C HIS A 322 -16.51 -9.44 -6.48
N VAL A 323 -16.70 -9.58 -5.16
CA VAL A 323 -18.05 -9.63 -4.55
C VAL A 323 -18.79 -8.32 -4.79
N VAL A 324 -18.14 -7.18 -4.56
CA VAL A 324 -18.76 -5.85 -4.73
C VAL A 324 -19.21 -5.60 -6.17
N TYR A 325 -18.39 -5.94 -7.16
CA TYR A 325 -18.71 -5.68 -8.56
C TYR A 325 -19.50 -6.82 -9.25
N ALA A 326 -19.64 -8.00 -8.62
CA ALA A 326 -20.47 -9.09 -9.14
C ALA A 326 -21.93 -8.99 -8.73
N VAL A 327 -22.24 -8.36 -7.59
CA VAL A 327 -23.61 -8.21 -7.12
C VAL A 327 -24.24 -7.03 -7.85
N SER A 328 -25.25 -7.33 -8.72
CA SER A 328 -26.10 -6.29 -9.31
C SER A 328 -26.81 -5.56 -8.18
N TYR A 329 -26.35 -4.40 -7.89
CA TYR A 329 -26.89 -3.30 -7.11
C TYR A 329 -28.15 -3.56 -6.30
N THR A 330 -28.07 -4.16 -5.13
CA THR A 330 -29.03 -4.01 -4.05
C THR A 330 -28.29 -4.03 -2.70
N HIS A 331 -28.05 -2.83 -2.15
CA HIS A 331 -27.78 -2.59 -0.74
C HIS A 331 -26.50 -3.14 -0.11
N LEU A 332 -25.31 -2.94 -0.72
CA LEU A 332 -24.06 -3.08 0.03
C LEU A 332 -23.78 -1.77 0.79
N ARG A 333 -24.12 -1.74 2.07
CA ARG A 333 -23.49 -0.77 2.99
C ARG A 333 -22.12 -1.33 3.38
N ALA A 334 -21.10 -0.46 3.44
CA ALA A 334 -19.71 -0.88 3.69
C ALA A 334 -19.52 -1.72 4.97
N HIS A 335 -20.41 -1.62 5.96
CA HIS A 335 -20.36 -2.38 7.21
C HIS A 335 -21.10 -3.72 7.18
N GLU A 336 -21.97 -3.97 6.21
CA GLU A 336 -22.69 -5.25 6.08
C GLU A 336 -21.84 -6.33 5.43
N THR A 337 -20.83 -5.92 4.64
CA THR A 337 -19.89 -6.83 3.98
C THR A 337 -18.75 -7.30 4.88
N LEU A 338 -18.43 -6.57 5.95
CA LEU A 338 -17.37 -6.95 6.91
C LEU A 338 -17.88 -7.89 8.01
N SER A 339 -19.20 -8.01 8.22
CA SER A 339 -19.78 -8.89 9.22
C SER A 339 -20.11 -10.29 8.68
N ASP A 340 -20.17 -10.45 7.34
CA ASP A 340 -20.57 -11.70 6.68
C ASP A 340 -19.38 -12.45 6.04
N LEU A 341 -18.16 -11.91 6.12
CA LEU A 341 -16.88 -12.49 5.72
C LEU A 341 -16.02 -12.80 6.94
#